data_ed3d7266129dae8987e4f2659e45702c
#
_entry.id   ed3d7266129dae8987e4f2659e45702c
#
_cell.length_a   1.000
_cell.length_b   1.000
_cell.length_c   1.000
_cell.angle_alpha   90.00
_cell.angle_beta   90.00
_cell.angle_gamma   90.00
#
_symmetry.space_group_name_H-M   'P 1'
#
loop_
_entity.id
_entity.type
_entity.pdbx_description
1 polymer ?
#
loop_
_entity_poly.entity_id
_entity_poly.type
_entity_poly.pdbx_seq_one_letter_code
_entity_poly.pdbx_strand_id
1 'polypeptide(L)'
;MEPLAANGELENWDALRARKSFPDLLLGNGASLAVWRNFAYFSLFDEAQTTRNRPLSPTELSVFRAMDTNIFEQALGALRNSIRVNAALTINASSPRHRYFAIKEALIHAIRSVHIPWSQMPADTLASINQELSRYRTVYNGNYDLLTYWAELHAPGGFDNIFRGSDATFEPTYTARKGNTTRILYLHGGLHLVKNADGSTRLLNSSESTLLASFAINQLGDIPLFVNESSSEDKLKSIRGSDYLSYCLGQLAQPTEGLCIFGHSLSKQDHHLLHAVQQASPKALAISIYPHNSNFIEQQKSYYQQLFAEHPHIELCFFNSMSHPLGNPGLRVPVPKSDLGATH
;
A
#
# COMPACT_ATOMS: atom_id res chain seq x y z
N MET A 1 -5.96 -28.02 -5.46
CA MET A 1 -6.63 -26.97 -4.65
C MET A 1 -7.08 -27.68 -3.38
N GLU A 2 -6.47 -27.37 -2.24
CA GLU A 2 -6.90 -27.93 -0.96
C GLU A 2 -8.32 -27.46 -0.61
N PRO A 3 -9.15 -28.30 0.04
CA PRO A 3 -10.49 -27.89 0.44
C PRO A 3 -10.42 -26.78 1.49
N LEU A 4 -11.28 -25.76 1.33
CA LEU A 4 -11.44 -24.71 2.34
C LEU A 4 -11.91 -25.32 3.66
N ALA A 5 -11.37 -24.83 4.79
CA ALA A 5 -11.79 -25.27 6.12
C ALA A 5 -13.29 -25.03 6.34
N ALA A 6 -13.92 -25.91 7.11
CA ALA A 6 -15.31 -25.72 7.51
C ALA A 6 -15.44 -24.42 8.33
N ASN A 7 -16.50 -23.66 8.07
CA ASN A 7 -16.75 -22.31 8.67
C ASN A 7 -16.81 -22.28 10.21
N GLY A 8 -16.81 -23.43 10.91
CA GLY A 8 -16.90 -23.48 12.37
C GLY A 8 -15.66 -23.04 13.15
N GLU A 9 -14.51 -22.86 12.49
CA GLU A 9 -13.25 -22.49 13.17
C GLU A 9 -13.01 -20.98 13.22
N LEU A 10 -13.63 -20.21 12.34
CA LEU A 10 -13.52 -18.74 12.26
C LEU A 10 -14.91 -18.12 12.37
N GLU A 11 -14.98 -16.99 13.07
CA GLU A 11 -16.22 -16.24 13.19
C GLU A 11 -16.66 -15.65 11.85
N ASN A 12 -17.96 -15.42 11.70
CA ASN A 12 -18.49 -14.60 10.61
C ASN A 12 -18.31 -13.11 10.94
N TRP A 13 -17.89 -12.30 9.97
CA TRP A 13 -17.65 -10.87 10.16
C TRP A 13 -18.88 -10.11 10.67
N ASP A 14 -20.08 -10.37 10.09
CA ASP A 14 -21.29 -9.67 10.50
C ASP A 14 -21.69 -9.99 11.94
N ALA A 15 -21.52 -11.24 12.36
CA ALA A 15 -21.75 -11.66 13.74
C ALA A 15 -20.75 -11.00 14.72
N LEU A 16 -19.48 -10.89 14.32
CA LEU A 16 -18.45 -10.26 15.13
C LEU A 16 -18.70 -8.76 15.30
N ARG A 17 -18.95 -8.02 14.21
CA ARG A 17 -19.20 -6.58 14.26
C ARG A 17 -20.53 -6.19 14.92
N ALA A 18 -21.48 -7.11 14.99
CA ALA A 18 -22.74 -6.87 15.70
C ALA A 18 -22.56 -6.78 17.24
N ARG A 19 -21.50 -7.41 17.77
CA ARG A 19 -21.22 -7.46 19.21
C ARG A 19 -20.00 -6.64 19.64
N LYS A 20 -19.17 -6.16 18.71
CA LYS A 20 -17.96 -5.37 18.98
C LYS A 20 -17.78 -4.26 17.96
N SER A 21 -17.26 -3.13 18.42
CA SER A 21 -16.96 -1.97 17.58
C SER A 21 -15.51 -2.02 17.06
N PHE A 22 -15.34 -1.85 15.75
CA PHE A 22 -14.04 -1.73 15.10
C PHE A 22 -14.05 -0.47 14.21
N PRO A 23 -13.89 0.71 14.83
CA PRO A 23 -13.99 1.97 14.11
C PRO A 23 -12.87 2.20 13.10
N ASP A 24 -11.76 1.50 13.24
CA ASP A 24 -10.59 1.66 12.37
C ASP A 24 -10.26 0.36 11.64
N LEU A 25 -9.69 0.49 10.44
CA LEU A 25 -9.33 -0.62 9.56
C LEU A 25 -7.86 -0.51 9.14
N LEU A 26 -7.09 -1.59 9.28
CA LEU A 26 -5.76 -1.75 8.69
C LEU A 26 -5.85 -2.71 7.51
N LEU A 27 -5.53 -2.21 6.31
CA LEU A 27 -5.50 -2.98 5.08
C LEU A 27 -4.07 -3.43 4.74
N GLY A 28 -3.94 -4.70 4.39
CA GLY A 28 -2.74 -5.25 3.79
C GLY A 28 -2.99 -5.85 2.42
N ASN A 29 -1.94 -6.43 1.84
CA ASN A 29 -1.95 -6.95 0.47
C ASN A 29 -3.04 -8.00 0.19
N GLY A 30 -3.51 -8.71 1.22
CA GLY A 30 -4.62 -9.66 1.07
C GLY A 30 -5.91 -9.01 0.56
N ALA A 31 -6.15 -7.71 0.84
CA ALA A 31 -7.28 -6.97 0.29
C ALA A 31 -7.14 -6.76 -1.22
N SER A 32 -5.95 -6.39 -1.69
CA SER A 32 -5.67 -6.21 -3.12
C SER A 32 -5.70 -7.55 -3.87
N LEU A 33 -5.18 -8.62 -3.27
CA LEU A 33 -5.22 -9.98 -3.83
C LEU A 33 -6.65 -10.54 -3.98
N ALA A 34 -7.57 -10.13 -3.13
CA ALA A 34 -8.98 -10.52 -3.24
C ALA A 34 -9.60 -9.99 -4.55
N VAL A 35 -9.16 -8.81 -5.01
CA VAL A 35 -9.62 -8.16 -6.24
C VAL A 35 -8.82 -8.63 -7.45
N TRP A 36 -7.49 -8.61 -7.36
CA TRP A 36 -6.60 -8.84 -8.49
C TRP A 36 -5.40 -9.71 -8.11
N ARG A 37 -5.30 -10.91 -8.68
CA ARG A 37 -4.29 -11.92 -8.31
C ARG A 37 -2.85 -11.51 -8.59
N ASN A 38 -2.62 -10.64 -9.59
CA ASN A 38 -1.27 -10.21 -9.95
C ASN A 38 -0.63 -9.27 -8.91
N PHE A 39 -1.36 -8.86 -7.87
CA PHE A 39 -0.77 -8.19 -6.70
C PHE A 39 -0.08 -9.16 -5.72
N ALA A 40 0.05 -10.46 -6.08
CA ALA A 40 0.92 -11.36 -5.33
C ALA A 40 2.32 -10.75 -5.21
N TYR A 41 2.95 -10.94 -4.04
CA TYR A 41 4.23 -10.33 -3.69
C TYR A 41 5.32 -10.60 -4.72
N PHE A 42 5.44 -9.69 -5.69
CA PHE A 42 6.67 -9.51 -6.46
C PHE A 42 7.29 -8.19 -6.02
N SER A 43 8.56 -8.22 -5.67
CA SER A 43 9.32 -6.99 -5.52
C SER A 43 9.27 -6.24 -6.86
N LEU A 44 8.91 -4.95 -6.85
CA LEU A 44 8.94 -4.15 -8.08
C LEU A 44 10.35 -4.13 -8.71
N PHE A 45 11.38 -4.30 -7.88
CA PHE A 45 12.75 -4.40 -8.36
C PHE A 45 13.00 -5.72 -9.12
N ASP A 46 12.46 -6.85 -8.62
CA ASP A 46 12.55 -8.15 -9.31
C ASP A 46 11.75 -8.15 -10.60
N GLU A 47 10.52 -7.59 -10.56
CA GLU A 47 9.70 -7.42 -11.75
C GLU A 47 10.39 -6.54 -12.80
N ALA A 48 11.03 -5.44 -12.38
CA ALA A 48 11.76 -4.55 -13.28
C ALA A 48 13.02 -5.21 -13.90
N GLN A 49 13.53 -6.30 -13.36
CA GLN A 49 14.61 -7.06 -13.97
C GLN A 49 14.13 -8.04 -15.05
N THR A 50 12.87 -8.47 -14.96
CA THR A 50 12.32 -9.56 -15.81
C THR A 50 11.23 -9.11 -16.77
N THR A 51 10.68 -7.89 -16.58
CA THR A 51 9.60 -7.36 -17.45
C THR A 51 9.99 -7.34 -18.92
N ARG A 52 9.09 -7.80 -19.80
CA ARG A 52 9.35 -7.96 -21.23
C ARG A 52 9.60 -6.64 -21.98
N ASN A 53 8.93 -5.57 -21.55
CA ASN A 53 8.92 -4.32 -22.35
C ASN A 53 10.13 -3.43 -22.09
N ARG A 54 10.66 -3.39 -20.88
CA ARG A 54 11.77 -2.51 -20.51
C ARG A 54 12.46 -3.03 -19.23
N PRO A 55 13.23 -4.13 -19.31
CA PRO A 55 13.96 -4.62 -18.14
C PRO A 55 15.10 -3.66 -17.78
N LEU A 56 15.49 -3.66 -16.49
CA LEU A 56 16.69 -2.97 -16.03
C LEU A 56 17.94 -3.57 -16.71
N SER A 57 18.69 -2.74 -17.40
CA SER A 57 19.96 -3.14 -18.01
C SER A 57 21.05 -3.36 -16.96
N PRO A 58 22.17 -4.08 -17.30
CA PRO A 58 23.30 -4.23 -16.41
C PRO A 58 23.88 -2.91 -15.88
N THR A 59 23.82 -1.85 -16.70
CA THR A 59 24.32 -0.52 -16.32
C THR A 59 23.36 0.19 -15.33
N GLU A 60 22.07 0.00 -15.47
CA GLU A 60 21.08 0.53 -14.49
C GLU A 60 21.19 -0.22 -13.18
N LEU A 61 21.31 -1.55 -13.21
CA LEU A 61 21.57 -2.37 -12.03
C LEU A 61 22.88 -1.99 -11.31
N SER A 62 23.90 -1.47 -12.03
CA SER A 62 25.13 -0.99 -11.37
C SER A 62 24.90 0.21 -10.46
N VAL A 63 23.88 1.05 -10.74
CA VAL A 63 23.52 2.17 -9.85
C VAL A 63 22.98 1.64 -8.53
N PHE A 64 22.06 0.67 -8.57
CA PHE A 64 21.51 0.04 -7.37
C PHE A 64 22.60 -0.65 -6.55
N ARG A 65 23.52 -1.39 -7.19
CA ARG A 65 24.64 -2.04 -6.52
C ARG A 65 25.61 -1.04 -5.89
N ALA A 66 25.92 0.07 -6.58
CA ALA A 66 26.83 1.10 -6.06
C ALA A 66 26.24 1.81 -4.82
N MET A 67 24.94 1.81 -4.68
CA MET A 67 24.21 2.42 -3.56
C MET A 67 23.77 1.39 -2.50
N ASP A 68 24.11 0.12 -2.70
CA ASP A 68 23.68 -0.98 -1.83
C ASP A 68 22.15 -0.95 -1.53
N THR A 69 21.37 -0.80 -2.59
CA THR A 69 19.91 -0.67 -2.47
C THR A 69 19.17 -1.39 -3.60
N ASN A 70 17.93 -1.80 -3.34
CA ASN A 70 16.94 -2.24 -4.35
C ASN A 70 15.75 -1.28 -4.44
N ILE A 71 15.85 -0.07 -3.85
CA ILE A 71 14.80 0.90 -3.68
C ILE A 71 14.89 1.94 -4.78
N PHE A 72 13.88 2.00 -5.65
CA PHE A 72 13.82 2.94 -6.77
C PHE A 72 13.90 4.41 -6.32
N GLU A 73 13.22 4.78 -5.22
CA GLU A 73 13.23 6.15 -4.72
C GLU A 73 14.65 6.60 -4.36
N GLN A 74 15.44 5.74 -3.71
CA GLN A 74 16.81 6.03 -3.34
C GLN A 74 17.70 6.20 -4.58
N ALA A 75 17.65 5.26 -5.53
CA ALA A 75 18.42 5.31 -6.77
C ALA A 75 18.06 6.56 -7.61
N LEU A 76 16.77 6.82 -7.81
CA LEU A 76 16.28 8.00 -8.54
C LEU A 76 16.60 9.30 -7.81
N GLY A 77 16.48 9.33 -6.47
CA GLY A 77 16.83 10.47 -5.63
C GLY A 77 18.31 10.84 -5.75
N ALA A 78 19.20 9.85 -5.67
CA ALA A 78 20.65 10.07 -5.82
C ALA A 78 21.02 10.57 -7.22
N LEU A 79 20.45 9.98 -8.28
CA LEU A 79 20.67 10.44 -9.64
C LEU A 79 20.16 11.87 -9.85
N ARG A 80 18.99 12.22 -9.29
CA ARG A 80 18.46 13.59 -9.33
C ARG A 80 19.38 14.58 -8.63
N ASN A 81 19.92 14.22 -7.45
CA ASN A 81 20.88 15.04 -6.74
C ASN A 81 22.20 15.19 -7.52
N SER A 82 22.70 14.10 -8.12
CA SER A 82 23.87 14.14 -9.00
C SER A 82 23.68 15.10 -10.19
N ILE A 83 22.52 15.06 -10.84
CA ILE A 83 22.19 15.99 -11.94
C ILE A 83 22.25 17.45 -11.45
N ARG A 84 21.67 17.75 -10.28
CA ARG A 84 21.66 19.10 -9.70
C ARG A 84 23.05 19.61 -9.33
N VAL A 85 23.84 18.75 -8.66
CA VAL A 85 25.22 19.08 -8.26
C VAL A 85 26.07 19.30 -9.50
N ASN A 86 26.03 18.40 -10.48
CA ASN A 86 26.78 18.53 -11.71
C ASN A 86 26.43 19.81 -12.47
N ALA A 87 25.13 20.16 -12.52
CA ALA A 87 24.69 21.43 -13.15
C ALA A 87 25.28 22.65 -12.41
N ALA A 88 25.23 22.66 -11.08
CA ALA A 88 25.80 23.75 -10.27
C ALA A 88 27.32 23.90 -10.42
N LEU A 89 28.02 22.78 -10.63
CA LEU A 89 29.48 22.74 -10.82
C LEU A 89 29.91 22.82 -12.30
N THR A 90 28.96 23.02 -13.22
CA THR A 90 29.22 23.02 -14.67
C THR A 90 29.84 21.72 -15.20
N ILE A 91 29.58 20.59 -14.51
CA ILE A 91 30.01 19.25 -14.89
C ILE A 91 28.94 18.62 -15.80
N ASN A 92 29.34 17.84 -16.79
CA ASN A 92 28.40 17.16 -17.69
C ASN A 92 27.49 16.21 -16.89
N ALA A 93 26.18 16.44 -16.96
CA ALA A 93 25.15 15.66 -16.28
C ALA A 93 24.38 14.69 -17.22
N SER A 94 24.86 14.48 -18.46
CA SER A 94 24.15 13.64 -19.45
C SER A 94 24.01 12.18 -19.00
N SER A 95 25.07 11.60 -18.44
CA SER A 95 25.06 10.20 -17.96
C SER A 95 24.08 10.00 -16.79
N PRO A 96 24.14 10.72 -15.67
CA PRO A 96 23.15 10.57 -14.60
C PRO A 96 21.71 10.88 -15.06
N ARG A 97 21.51 11.83 -15.96
CA ARG A 97 20.19 12.14 -16.54
C ARG A 97 19.65 10.97 -17.35
N HIS A 98 20.46 10.36 -18.21
CA HIS A 98 20.06 9.20 -18.99
C HIS A 98 19.69 8.02 -18.08
N ARG A 99 20.49 7.74 -17.03
CA ARG A 99 20.20 6.67 -16.06
C ARG A 99 18.93 6.94 -15.27
N TYR A 100 18.70 8.18 -14.85
CA TYR A 100 17.48 8.56 -14.17
C TYR A 100 16.23 8.20 -14.99
N PHE A 101 16.20 8.59 -16.27
CA PHE A 101 15.05 8.31 -17.12
C PHE A 101 14.89 6.82 -17.41
N ALA A 102 15.98 6.11 -17.63
CA ALA A 102 15.97 4.68 -17.91
C ALA A 102 15.44 3.88 -16.70
N ILE A 103 15.88 4.19 -15.49
CA ILE A 103 15.40 3.54 -14.25
C ILE A 103 13.92 3.92 -13.98
N LYS A 104 13.55 5.19 -14.18
CA LYS A 104 12.15 5.64 -14.03
C LYS A 104 11.23 4.91 -15.01
N GLU A 105 11.66 4.73 -16.25
CA GLU A 105 10.91 3.98 -17.27
C GLU A 105 10.73 2.51 -16.87
N ALA A 106 11.79 1.84 -16.43
CA ALA A 106 11.73 0.46 -15.96
C ALA A 106 10.75 0.28 -14.78
N LEU A 107 10.78 1.21 -13.81
CA LEU A 107 9.83 1.24 -12.70
C LEU A 107 8.37 1.34 -13.19
N ILE A 108 8.08 2.25 -14.13
CA ILE A 108 6.73 2.43 -14.65
C ILE A 108 6.26 1.17 -15.39
N HIS A 109 7.13 0.52 -16.15
CA HIS A 109 6.81 -0.74 -16.81
C HIS A 109 6.56 -1.88 -15.82
N ALA A 110 7.35 -1.99 -14.76
CA ALA A 110 7.15 -2.96 -13.69
C ALA A 110 5.82 -2.74 -12.96
N ILE A 111 5.45 -1.49 -12.66
CA ILE A 111 4.15 -1.17 -12.06
C ILE A 111 3.01 -1.58 -12.99
N ARG A 112 3.10 -1.26 -14.28
CA ARG A 112 2.05 -1.57 -15.26
C ARG A 112 1.88 -3.06 -15.52
N SER A 113 2.94 -3.87 -15.37
CA SER A 113 2.85 -5.32 -15.56
C SER A 113 2.09 -6.02 -14.45
N VAL A 114 2.12 -5.48 -13.23
CA VAL A 114 1.45 -6.08 -12.06
C VAL A 114 0.10 -5.43 -11.74
N HIS A 115 -0.08 -4.13 -12.07
CA HIS A 115 -1.29 -3.40 -11.71
C HIS A 115 -2.45 -3.71 -12.66
N ILE A 116 -3.68 -3.82 -12.11
CA ILE A 116 -4.89 -3.92 -12.92
C ILE A 116 -5.03 -2.67 -13.81
N PRO A 117 -5.28 -2.83 -15.13
CA PRO A 117 -5.59 -1.69 -15.99
C PRO A 117 -6.93 -1.04 -15.57
N TRP A 118 -6.99 0.30 -15.56
CA TRP A 118 -8.23 1.03 -15.25
C TRP A 118 -9.43 0.56 -16.08
N SER A 119 -9.21 0.32 -17.37
CA SER A 119 -10.26 -0.14 -18.30
C SER A 119 -10.85 -1.52 -17.98
N GLN A 120 -10.19 -2.29 -17.10
CA GLN A 120 -10.67 -3.60 -16.65
C GLN A 120 -11.30 -3.54 -15.26
N MET A 121 -11.26 -2.40 -14.59
CA MET A 121 -11.78 -2.25 -13.23
C MET A 121 -13.30 -2.03 -13.26
N PRO A 122 -14.13 -2.97 -12.75
CA PRO A 122 -15.59 -2.80 -12.75
C PRO A 122 -16.03 -1.72 -11.76
N ALA A 123 -16.99 -0.88 -12.18
CA ALA A 123 -17.56 0.15 -11.33
C ALA A 123 -18.23 -0.43 -10.06
N ASP A 124 -18.92 -1.58 -10.18
CA ASP A 124 -19.58 -2.26 -9.06
C ASP A 124 -18.56 -2.75 -8.01
N THR A 125 -17.38 -3.18 -8.44
CA THR A 125 -16.29 -3.54 -7.52
C THR A 125 -15.80 -2.31 -6.76
N LEU A 126 -15.59 -1.18 -7.44
CA LEU A 126 -15.21 0.09 -6.79
C LEU A 126 -16.30 0.59 -5.84
N ALA A 127 -17.58 0.51 -6.24
CA ALA A 127 -18.70 0.89 -5.39
C ALA A 127 -18.76 0.04 -4.11
N SER A 128 -18.56 -1.27 -4.24
CA SER A 128 -18.57 -2.19 -3.09
C SER A 128 -17.41 -1.91 -2.13
N ILE A 129 -16.20 -1.66 -2.64
CA ILE A 129 -15.04 -1.28 -1.82
C ILE A 129 -15.30 0.06 -1.14
N ASN A 130 -15.75 1.09 -1.89
CA ASN A 130 -16.07 2.41 -1.36
C ASN A 130 -17.09 2.33 -0.21
N GLN A 131 -18.19 1.58 -0.41
CA GLN A 131 -19.23 1.38 0.59
C GLN A 131 -18.69 0.75 1.87
N GLU A 132 -17.80 -0.22 1.76
CA GLU A 132 -17.23 -0.84 2.96
C GLU A 132 -16.23 0.10 3.65
N LEU A 133 -15.34 0.76 2.91
CA LEU A 133 -14.37 1.70 3.48
C LEU A 133 -15.06 2.86 4.22
N SER A 134 -16.19 3.38 3.69
CA SER A 134 -16.94 4.47 4.29
C SER A 134 -17.58 4.17 5.66
N ARG A 135 -17.57 2.90 6.09
CA ARG A 135 -18.04 2.48 7.42
C ARG A 135 -17.04 2.69 8.54
N TYR A 136 -15.78 2.93 8.20
CA TYR A 136 -14.71 3.10 9.16
C TYR A 136 -14.42 4.58 9.42
N ARG A 137 -14.01 4.89 10.63
CA ARG A 137 -13.52 6.23 10.99
C ARG A 137 -12.18 6.50 10.28
N THR A 138 -11.26 5.53 10.34
CA THR A 138 -9.96 5.63 9.69
C THR A 138 -9.62 4.32 9.00
N VAL A 139 -9.16 4.42 7.75
CA VAL A 139 -8.59 3.31 7.00
C VAL A 139 -7.09 3.55 6.86
N TYR A 140 -6.31 2.70 7.48
CA TYR A 140 -4.87 2.65 7.36
C TYR A 140 -4.52 1.67 6.23
N ASN A 141 -4.03 2.17 5.12
CA ASN A 141 -3.70 1.35 3.96
C ASN A 141 -2.20 1.11 3.88
N GLY A 142 -1.78 -0.16 4.00
CA GLY A 142 -0.41 -0.61 3.82
C GLY A 142 -0.04 -0.92 2.36
N ASN A 143 -1.01 -0.86 1.44
CA ASN A 143 -0.81 -1.16 0.03
C ASN A 143 -0.48 0.11 -0.74
N TYR A 144 0.43 0.01 -1.71
CA TYR A 144 0.80 1.14 -2.57
C TYR A 144 0.00 1.21 -3.88
N ASP A 145 -0.83 0.17 -4.19
CA ASP A 145 -1.67 0.13 -5.39
C ASP A 145 -2.79 1.19 -5.38
N LEU A 146 -3.49 1.31 -6.50
CA LEU A 146 -4.51 2.34 -6.69
C LEU A 146 -5.93 1.91 -6.33
N LEU A 147 -6.17 0.66 -5.90
CA LEU A 147 -7.55 0.17 -5.69
C LEU A 147 -8.32 0.99 -4.65
N THR A 148 -7.70 1.24 -3.50
CA THR A 148 -8.32 2.03 -2.42
C THR A 148 -8.54 3.49 -2.87
N TYR A 149 -7.58 4.08 -3.57
CA TYR A 149 -7.69 5.43 -4.12
C TYR A 149 -8.79 5.53 -5.19
N TRP A 150 -8.87 4.57 -6.10
CA TRP A 150 -9.93 4.53 -7.09
C TRP A 150 -11.32 4.32 -6.47
N ALA A 151 -11.42 3.51 -5.42
CA ALA A 151 -12.66 3.35 -4.69
C ALA A 151 -13.08 4.65 -3.98
N GLU A 152 -12.14 5.40 -3.39
CA GLU A 152 -12.39 6.73 -2.82
C GLU A 152 -12.93 7.70 -3.87
N LEU A 153 -12.28 7.78 -5.03
CA LEU A 153 -12.68 8.67 -6.13
C LEU A 153 -14.03 8.31 -6.73
N HIS A 154 -14.43 7.04 -6.70
CA HIS A 154 -15.72 6.59 -7.24
C HIS A 154 -16.92 7.29 -6.57
N ALA A 155 -16.87 7.53 -5.24
CA ALA A 155 -17.86 8.30 -4.50
C ALA A 155 -17.19 9.05 -3.33
N PRO A 156 -16.57 10.22 -3.59
CA PRO A 156 -15.68 10.88 -2.63
C PRO A 156 -16.40 11.56 -1.46
N GLY A 157 -17.70 11.76 -1.54
CA GLY A 157 -18.49 12.56 -0.57
C GLY A 157 -18.46 12.04 0.87
N GLY A 158 -18.10 10.77 1.09
CA GLY A 158 -17.96 10.15 2.41
C GLY A 158 -16.55 10.21 3.01
N PHE A 159 -15.60 10.80 2.29
CA PHE A 159 -14.17 10.76 2.67
C PHE A 159 -13.62 12.15 2.98
N ASP A 160 -12.63 12.18 3.89
CA ASP A 160 -11.93 13.40 4.30
C ASP A 160 -10.50 13.39 3.77
N ASN A 161 -10.25 14.26 2.79
CA ASN A 161 -8.93 14.43 2.21
C ASN A 161 -8.12 15.46 3.03
N ILE A 162 -6.90 15.09 3.41
CA ILE A 162 -5.97 15.96 4.18
C ILE A 162 -4.97 16.70 3.30
N PHE A 163 -5.03 16.53 1.99
CA PHE A 163 -4.26 17.29 1.02
C PHE A 163 -5.00 18.59 0.65
N ARG A 164 -4.30 19.71 0.62
CA ARG A 164 -4.88 21.06 0.51
C ARG A 164 -4.19 21.91 -0.56
N GLY A 165 -4.86 23.04 -0.90
CA GLY A 165 -4.37 23.99 -1.88
C GLY A 165 -4.50 23.53 -3.33
N SER A 166 -4.09 24.38 -4.26
CA SER A 166 -4.09 24.10 -5.70
C SER A 166 -3.20 22.90 -6.06
N ASP A 167 -2.14 22.73 -5.31
CA ASP A 167 -1.11 21.71 -5.55
C ASP A 167 -1.38 20.42 -4.79
N ALA A 168 -2.52 20.33 -4.08
CA ALA A 168 -2.92 19.18 -3.27
C ALA A 168 -1.77 18.65 -2.36
N THR A 169 -1.13 19.55 -1.62
CA THR A 169 0.00 19.24 -0.73
C THR A 169 -0.50 18.88 0.67
N PHE A 170 0.18 17.95 1.32
CA PHE A 170 -0.06 17.58 2.72
C PHE A 170 0.38 18.70 3.65
N GLU A 171 -0.51 19.09 4.55
CA GLU A 171 -0.29 20.13 5.57
C GLU A 171 -0.40 19.53 6.97
N PRO A 172 0.72 19.30 7.68
CA PRO A 172 0.73 18.70 9.02
C PRO A 172 -0.10 19.45 10.06
N THR A 173 -0.23 20.75 9.90
CA THR A 173 -0.98 21.64 10.81
C THR A 173 -2.49 21.62 10.57
N TYR A 174 -2.93 21.05 9.44
CA TYR A 174 -4.33 21.05 9.03
C TYR A 174 -4.92 19.65 8.93
N THR A 175 -4.92 18.95 10.06
CA THR A 175 -5.35 17.53 10.14
C THR A 175 -6.69 17.34 10.85
N ALA A 176 -7.41 18.43 11.17
CA ALA A 176 -8.74 18.34 11.76
C ALA A 176 -9.72 17.60 10.84
N ARG A 177 -10.43 16.60 11.39
CA ARG A 177 -11.42 15.82 10.63
C ARG A 177 -12.68 16.63 10.38
N LYS A 178 -13.26 16.47 9.20
CA LYS A 178 -14.54 17.07 8.83
C LYS A 178 -15.70 16.11 9.11
N GLY A 179 -16.48 16.36 10.16
CA GLY A 179 -17.68 15.59 10.47
C GLY A 179 -17.42 14.09 10.64
N ASN A 180 -18.39 13.26 10.25
CA ASN A 180 -18.33 11.79 10.31
C ASN A 180 -17.79 11.17 9.01
N THR A 181 -16.77 11.77 8.41
CA THR A 181 -16.16 11.25 7.19
C THR A 181 -15.06 10.23 7.51
N THR A 182 -14.84 9.32 6.59
CA THR A 182 -13.73 8.36 6.62
C THR A 182 -12.43 9.02 6.16
N ARG A 183 -11.35 8.80 6.89
CA ARG A 183 -10.03 9.24 6.47
C ARG A 183 -9.20 8.04 6.03
N ILE A 184 -8.63 8.10 4.81
CA ILE A 184 -7.70 7.08 4.32
C ILE A 184 -6.28 7.59 4.50
N LEU A 185 -5.43 6.79 5.16
CA LEU A 185 -4.03 7.08 5.46
C LEU A 185 -3.15 5.98 4.87
N TYR A 186 -2.27 6.34 3.95
CA TYR A 186 -1.41 5.41 3.24
C TYR A 186 -0.07 5.26 3.98
N LEU A 187 0.04 4.19 4.79
CA LEU A 187 1.17 3.96 5.71
C LEU A 187 2.51 3.77 4.98
N HIS A 188 2.46 3.17 3.82
CA HIS A 188 3.62 2.93 2.96
C HIS A 188 3.58 3.79 1.68
N GLY A 189 2.79 4.88 1.70
CA GLY A 189 2.59 5.71 0.53
C GLY A 189 1.69 5.05 -0.52
N GLY A 190 1.79 5.52 -1.76
CA GLY A 190 0.98 4.99 -2.86
C GLY A 190 1.37 5.59 -4.20
N LEU A 191 0.95 4.93 -5.28
CA LEU A 191 1.23 5.34 -6.65
C LEU A 191 0.61 6.70 -7.03
N HIS A 192 -0.34 7.21 -6.25
CA HIS A 192 -0.99 8.51 -6.41
C HIS A 192 -0.33 9.62 -5.57
N LEU A 193 0.69 9.29 -4.78
CA LEU A 193 1.43 10.24 -3.95
C LEU A 193 2.82 10.51 -4.52
N VAL A 194 3.28 11.75 -4.35
CA VAL A 194 4.58 12.20 -4.84
C VAL A 194 5.31 12.97 -3.75
N LYS A 195 6.61 12.71 -3.62
CA LYS A 195 7.50 13.49 -2.79
C LYS A 195 8.10 14.63 -3.59
N ASN A 196 7.85 15.85 -3.17
CA ASN A 196 8.42 17.04 -3.74
C ASN A 196 9.92 17.18 -3.42
N ALA A 197 10.58 18.11 -4.08
CA ALA A 197 12.01 18.36 -3.90
C ALA A 197 12.39 18.92 -2.52
N ASP A 198 11.46 19.60 -1.86
CA ASP A 198 11.56 20.13 -0.50
C ASP A 198 11.24 19.12 0.59
N GLY A 199 10.85 17.90 0.21
CA GLY A 199 10.49 16.80 1.13
C GLY A 199 8.99 16.75 1.44
N SER A 200 8.20 17.74 1.06
CA SER A 200 6.75 17.71 1.22
C SER A 200 6.10 16.64 0.34
N THR A 201 4.91 16.20 0.75
CA THR A 201 4.14 15.19 0.01
C THR A 201 2.92 15.84 -0.62
N ARG A 202 2.64 15.50 -1.87
CA ARG A 202 1.44 15.94 -2.57
C ARG A 202 0.71 14.78 -3.26
N LEU A 203 -0.57 14.98 -3.49
CA LEU A 203 -1.41 14.10 -4.29
C LEU A 203 -1.21 14.40 -5.78
N LEU A 204 -1.10 13.37 -6.61
CA LEU A 204 -1.17 13.54 -8.07
C LEU A 204 -2.62 13.85 -8.47
N ASN A 205 -2.82 15.07 -8.94
CA ASN A 205 -4.11 15.52 -9.49
C ASN A 205 -4.22 15.04 -10.95
N SER A 206 -4.65 13.81 -11.15
CA SER A 206 -4.91 13.30 -12.50
C SER A 206 -6.23 12.56 -12.55
N SER A 207 -6.87 12.57 -13.71
CA SER A 207 -8.05 11.75 -13.96
C SER A 207 -7.70 10.26 -13.76
N GLU A 208 -8.64 9.50 -13.30
CA GLU A 208 -8.53 8.08 -12.94
C GLU A 208 -7.77 7.23 -13.98
N SER A 209 -8.02 7.47 -15.27
CA SER A 209 -7.40 6.74 -16.39
C SER A 209 -5.95 7.12 -16.70
N THR A 210 -5.48 8.28 -16.23
CA THR A 210 -4.19 8.86 -16.63
C THR A 210 -3.13 8.80 -15.54
N LEU A 211 -3.46 8.35 -14.33
CA LEU A 211 -2.55 8.42 -13.18
C LEU A 211 -1.23 7.67 -13.44
N LEU A 212 -1.28 6.45 -13.97
CA LEU A 212 -0.07 5.73 -14.41
C LEU A 212 0.56 6.33 -15.68
N ALA A 213 -0.20 7.07 -16.50
CA ALA A 213 0.30 7.79 -17.66
C ALA A 213 0.93 9.14 -17.30
N SER A 214 0.53 9.74 -16.17
CA SER A 214 1.05 11.02 -15.67
C SER A 214 2.49 10.95 -15.19
N PHE A 215 3.04 9.75 -14.97
CA PHE A 215 4.48 9.59 -14.81
C PHE A 215 5.16 9.78 -16.17
N ALA A 216 5.30 11.05 -16.58
CA ALA A 216 5.99 11.39 -17.82
C ALA A 216 7.42 10.86 -17.77
N ILE A 217 7.71 9.90 -18.66
CA ILE A 217 9.00 9.21 -18.74
C ILE A 217 10.14 10.21 -18.96
N ASN A 218 9.87 11.31 -19.67
CA ASN A 218 10.87 12.25 -20.15
C ASN A 218 11.03 13.53 -19.29
N GLN A 219 10.42 13.62 -18.11
CA GLN A 219 10.55 14.79 -17.23
C GLN A 219 11.29 14.43 -15.94
N LEU A 220 12.26 15.26 -15.58
CA LEU A 220 12.83 15.30 -14.23
C LEU A 220 11.73 15.78 -13.29
N GLY A 221 11.05 14.89 -12.66
CA GLY A 221 9.92 15.23 -11.81
C GLY A 221 9.45 14.06 -10.99
N ASP A 222 8.21 14.07 -10.73
CA ASP A 222 7.47 13.24 -9.83
C ASP A 222 7.92 11.79 -9.79
N ILE A 223 8.40 11.38 -8.62
CA ILE A 223 8.66 9.98 -8.27
C ILE A 223 7.54 9.58 -7.32
N PRO A 224 6.82 8.50 -7.58
CA PRO A 224 5.81 8.03 -6.64
C PRO A 224 6.41 7.84 -5.25
N LEU A 225 5.72 8.31 -4.22
CA LEU A 225 6.09 8.09 -2.85
C LEU A 225 5.53 6.74 -2.39
N PHE A 226 6.34 5.72 -2.34
CA PHE A 226 5.99 4.44 -1.73
C PHE A 226 7.20 3.79 -1.07
N VAL A 227 6.92 3.00 -0.04
CA VAL A 227 7.90 2.30 0.79
C VAL A 227 7.83 0.82 0.42
N ASN A 228 8.90 0.30 -0.16
CA ASN A 228 8.99 -1.09 -0.65
C ASN A 228 10.30 -1.79 -0.23
N GLU A 229 10.87 -1.38 0.90
CA GLU A 229 12.07 -1.97 1.44
C GLU A 229 11.82 -3.38 2.01
N SER A 230 12.86 -4.20 2.01
CA SER A 230 12.78 -5.58 2.51
C SER A 230 12.81 -5.68 4.03
N SER A 231 13.34 -4.67 4.73
CA SER A 231 13.42 -4.66 6.19
C SER A 231 12.52 -3.61 6.82
N SER A 232 12.01 -3.90 8.02
CA SER A 232 11.20 -2.95 8.80
C SER A 232 11.99 -1.69 9.19
N GLU A 233 13.29 -1.82 9.44
CA GLU A 233 14.16 -0.69 9.81
C GLU A 233 14.32 0.29 8.66
N ASP A 234 14.55 -0.21 7.44
CA ASP A 234 14.70 0.63 6.26
C ASP A 234 13.37 1.28 5.87
N LYS A 235 12.25 0.53 5.95
CA LYS A 235 10.91 1.11 5.83
C LYS A 235 10.71 2.26 6.81
N LEU A 236 11.08 2.06 8.08
CA LEU A 236 10.93 3.10 9.10
C LEU A 236 11.81 4.33 8.82
N LYS A 237 13.02 4.16 8.26
CA LYS A 237 13.86 5.29 7.80
C LYS A 237 13.19 6.07 6.69
N SER A 238 12.65 5.38 5.67
CA SER A 238 11.91 6.01 4.57
C SER A 238 10.64 6.74 5.05
N ILE A 239 9.88 6.12 5.95
CA ILE A 239 8.70 6.72 6.59
C ILE A 239 9.08 8.01 7.33
N ARG A 240 10.15 7.97 8.15
CA ARG A 240 10.63 9.15 8.90
C ARG A 240 11.18 10.27 8.00
N GLY A 241 11.56 9.93 6.77
CA GLY A 241 11.97 10.88 5.74
C GLY A 241 10.83 11.60 5.00
N SER A 242 9.58 11.31 5.36
CA SER A 242 8.37 11.94 4.80
C SER A 242 7.47 12.44 5.95
N ASP A 243 7.05 13.69 5.86
CA ASP A 243 6.10 14.31 6.78
C ASP A 243 4.76 13.56 6.81
N TYR A 244 4.22 13.25 5.62
CA TYR A 244 2.96 12.53 5.46
C TYR A 244 3.03 11.11 6.02
N LEU A 245 4.07 10.33 5.67
CA LEU A 245 4.18 8.95 6.15
C LEU A 245 4.42 8.88 7.66
N SER A 246 5.20 9.82 8.21
CA SER A 246 5.40 9.96 9.65
C SER A 246 4.09 10.28 10.38
N TYR A 247 3.28 11.18 9.80
CA TYR A 247 1.95 11.49 10.31
C TYR A 247 1.05 10.22 10.28
N CYS A 248 1.00 9.50 9.15
CA CYS A 248 0.17 8.30 9.02
C CYS A 248 0.52 7.23 10.07
N LEU A 249 1.82 6.95 10.25
CA LEU A 249 2.29 5.99 11.26
C LEU A 249 1.97 6.47 12.69
N GLY A 250 2.14 7.77 12.95
CA GLY A 250 1.76 8.39 14.23
C GLY A 250 0.27 8.31 14.52
N GLN A 251 -0.59 8.37 13.50
CA GLN A 251 -2.03 8.19 13.66
C GLN A 251 -2.40 6.74 13.97
N LEU A 252 -1.72 5.75 13.36
CA LEU A 252 -1.93 4.33 13.68
C LEU A 252 -1.58 4.01 15.14
N ALA A 253 -0.64 4.73 15.71
CA ALA A 253 -0.22 4.57 17.11
C ALA A 253 -1.14 5.29 18.12
N GLN A 254 -2.18 6.02 17.66
CA GLN A 254 -3.13 6.67 18.57
C GLN A 254 -4.13 5.66 19.15
N PRO A 255 -4.56 5.87 20.42
CA PRO A 255 -5.53 4.99 21.08
C PRO A 255 -6.82 4.82 20.25
N THR A 256 -7.29 3.58 20.16
CA THR A 256 -8.55 3.24 19.51
C THR A 256 -9.33 2.19 20.31
N GLU A 257 -10.66 2.18 20.19
CA GLU A 257 -11.49 1.15 20.82
C GLU A 257 -11.32 -0.22 20.19
N GLY A 258 -11.14 -0.27 18.86
CA GLY A 258 -10.98 -1.51 18.12
C GLY A 258 -10.41 -1.27 16.73
N LEU A 259 -9.63 -2.21 16.27
CA LEU A 259 -9.00 -2.19 14.94
C LEU A 259 -9.31 -3.49 14.22
N CYS A 260 -9.85 -3.40 13.01
CA CYS A 260 -9.95 -4.52 12.08
C CYS A 260 -8.66 -4.61 11.26
N ILE A 261 -8.00 -5.76 11.25
CA ILE A 261 -6.83 -6.05 10.42
C ILE A 261 -7.28 -6.97 9.29
N PHE A 262 -7.33 -6.46 8.08
CA PHE A 262 -7.78 -7.19 6.92
C PHE A 262 -6.66 -7.40 5.88
N GLY A 263 -6.30 -8.65 5.64
CA GLY A 263 -5.31 -9.03 4.64
C GLY A 263 -3.87 -8.59 4.95
N HIS A 264 -3.55 -8.28 6.20
CA HIS A 264 -2.21 -7.89 6.65
C HIS A 264 -1.68 -8.91 7.67
N SER A 265 -0.43 -9.34 7.51
CA SER A 265 0.18 -10.36 8.38
C SER A 265 0.95 -9.80 9.57
N LEU A 266 1.23 -8.49 9.62
CA LEU A 266 2.13 -7.86 10.60
C LEU A 266 3.48 -8.62 10.71
N SER A 267 4.02 -9.02 9.56
CA SER A 267 5.25 -9.81 9.47
C SER A 267 6.47 -9.05 10.00
N LYS A 268 7.62 -9.75 10.13
CA LYS A 268 8.88 -9.13 10.55
C LYS A 268 9.26 -7.91 9.70
N GLN A 269 8.90 -7.91 8.43
CA GLN A 269 9.13 -6.78 7.52
C GLN A 269 8.27 -5.55 7.83
N ASP A 270 7.22 -5.71 8.66
CA ASP A 270 6.27 -4.67 9.04
C ASP A 270 6.20 -4.47 10.57
N HIS A 271 7.28 -4.80 11.30
CA HIS A 271 7.34 -4.63 12.75
C HIS A 271 7.07 -3.20 13.20
N HIS A 272 7.37 -2.18 12.39
CA HIS A 272 7.04 -0.79 12.67
C HIS A 272 5.51 -0.58 12.77
N LEU A 273 4.71 -1.29 11.96
CA LEU A 273 3.25 -1.27 12.05
C LEU A 273 2.77 -2.07 13.27
N LEU A 274 3.36 -3.24 13.55
CA LEU A 274 3.06 -4.00 14.74
C LEU A 274 3.26 -3.16 16.01
N HIS A 275 4.41 -2.47 16.13
CA HIS A 275 4.70 -1.58 17.26
C HIS A 275 3.69 -0.44 17.36
N ALA A 276 3.28 0.16 16.26
CA ALA A 276 2.26 1.20 16.25
C ALA A 276 0.91 0.68 16.76
N VAL A 277 0.48 -0.53 16.32
CA VAL A 277 -0.75 -1.17 16.81
C VAL A 277 -0.68 -1.51 18.31
N GLN A 278 0.47 -2.04 18.76
CA GLN A 278 0.69 -2.32 20.18
C GLN A 278 0.65 -1.04 21.03
N GLN A 279 1.24 0.04 20.53
CA GLN A 279 1.21 1.36 21.19
C GLN A 279 -0.22 1.95 21.23
N ALA A 280 -1.01 1.78 20.15
CA ALA A 280 -2.41 2.20 20.11
C ALA A 280 -3.28 1.48 21.13
N SER A 281 -2.84 0.29 21.55
CA SER A 281 -3.45 -0.49 22.65
C SER A 281 -4.98 -0.64 22.52
N PRO A 282 -5.51 -1.13 21.37
CA PRO A 282 -6.95 -1.29 21.17
C PRO A 282 -7.53 -2.28 22.18
N LYS A 283 -8.80 -2.10 22.56
CA LYS A 283 -9.50 -3.08 23.42
C LYS A 283 -9.69 -4.43 22.71
N ALA A 284 -9.89 -4.40 21.38
CA ALA A 284 -10.05 -5.59 20.55
C ALA A 284 -9.40 -5.43 19.18
N LEU A 285 -8.83 -6.52 18.68
CA LEU A 285 -8.36 -6.67 17.30
C LEU A 285 -9.22 -7.71 16.60
N ALA A 286 -9.88 -7.33 15.50
CA ALA A 286 -10.50 -8.28 14.57
C ALA A 286 -9.48 -8.62 13.49
N ILE A 287 -9.11 -9.89 13.37
CA ILE A 287 -8.05 -10.35 12.48
C ILE A 287 -8.66 -11.27 11.43
N SER A 288 -8.56 -10.88 10.16
CA SER A 288 -9.03 -11.70 9.05
C SER A 288 -8.09 -12.86 8.79
N ILE A 289 -8.63 -14.08 8.69
CA ILE A 289 -7.88 -15.26 8.26
C ILE A 289 -8.57 -15.86 7.03
N TYR A 290 -7.80 -16.15 5.99
CA TYR A 290 -8.31 -16.87 4.83
C TYR A 290 -8.60 -18.34 5.20
N PRO A 291 -9.81 -18.87 4.94
CA PRO A 291 -10.21 -20.19 5.39
C PRO A 291 -9.64 -21.31 4.49
N HIS A 292 -8.30 -21.41 4.43
CA HIS A 292 -7.60 -22.37 3.57
C HIS A 292 -7.81 -23.82 4.05
N ASN A 293 -7.25 -24.14 5.22
CA ASN A 293 -7.46 -25.41 5.93
C ASN A 293 -7.23 -25.20 7.44
N SER A 294 -7.63 -26.19 8.27
CA SER A 294 -7.58 -26.09 9.72
C SER A 294 -6.16 -25.82 10.26
N ASN A 295 -5.16 -26.51 9.70
CA ASN A 295 -3.77 -26.33 10.13
C ASN A 295 -3.27 -24.88 9.84
N PHE A 296 -3.59 -24.33 8.69
CA PHE A 296 -3.26 -22.94 8.36
C PHE A 296 -3.94 -21.96 9.33
N ILE A 297 -5.23 -22.17 9.61
CA ILE A 297 -6.00 -21.33 10.55
C ILE A 297 -5.35 -21.33 11.93
N GLU A 298 -5.03 -22.51 12.47
CA GLU A 298 -4.39 -22.65 13.79
C GLU A 298 -2.99 -22.02 13.81
N GLN A 299 -2.21 -22.17 12.76
CA GLN A 299 -0.91 -21.50 12.64
C GLN A 299 -1.06 -19.98 12.66
N GLN A 300 -2.04 -19.42 11.93
CA GLN A 300 -2.29 -17.98 11.92
C GLN A 300 -2.76 -17.48 13.29
N LYS A 301 -3.69 -18.18 13.94
CA LYS A 301 -4.14 -17.83 15.29
C LYS A 301 -2.95 -17.81 16.28
N SER A 302 -2.17 -18.90 16.29
CA SER A 302 -0.99 -19.00 17.17
C SER A 302 0.03 -17.90 16.91
N TYR A 303 0.25 -17.57 15.64
CA TYR A 303 1.15 -16.48 15.26
C TYR A 303 0.71 -15.13 15.85
N TYR A 304 -0.55 -14.74 15.69
CA TYR A 304 -1.05 -13.49 16.25
C TYR A 304 -1.09 -13.51 17.79
N GLN A 305 -1.42 -14.64 18.41
CA GLN A 305 -1.34 -14.79 19.85
C GLN A 305 0.08 -14.55 20.38
N GLN A 306 1.11 -15.02 19.67
CA GLN A 306 2.50 -14.76 20.02
C GLN A 306 2.87 -13.28 19.84
N LEU A 307 2.43 -12.62 18.76
CA LEU A 307 2.70 -11.19 18.53
C LEU A 307 2.14 -10.29 19.65
N PHE A 308 1.04 -10.69 20.25
CA PHE A 308 0.35 -9.91 21.30
C PHE A 308 0.44 -10.54 22.70
N ALA A 309 1.35 -11.52 22.91
CA ALA A 309 1.48 -12.21 24.19
C ALA A 309 1.78 -11.28 25.38
N GLU A 310 2.55 -10.19 25.13
CA GLU A 310 2.87 -9.18 26.14
C GLU A 310 1.75 -8.12 26.32
N HIS A 311 0.65 -8.23 25.56
CA HIS A 311 -0.49 -7.32 25.60
C HIS A 311 -1.81 -8.05 25.90
N PRO A 312 -1.93 -8.74 27.07
CA PRO A 312 -3.07 -9.60 27.39
C PRO A 312 -4.41 -8.87 27.54
N HIS A 313 -4.38 -7.54 27.63
CA HIS A 313 -5.57 -6.68 27.66
C HIS A 313 -6.19 -6.48 26.26
N ILE A 314 -5.48 -6.83 25.18
CA ILE A 314 -5.99 -6.76 23.82
C ILE A 314 -6.70 -8.06 23.48
N GLU A 315 -8.01 -8.00 23.31
CA GLU A 315 -8.78 -9.17 22.89
C GLU A 315 -8.57 -9.46 21.39
N LEU A 316 -8.14 -10.69 21.06
CA LEU A 316 -7.96 -11.14 19.68
C LEU A 316 -9.22 -11.88 19.20
N CYS A 317 -9.86 -11.36 18.16
CA CYS A 317 -11.02 -11.96 17.51
C CYS A 317 -10.64 -12.38 16.09
N PHE A 318 -10.78 -13.68 15.77
CA PHE A 318 -10.42 -14.20 14.45
C PHE A 318 -11.66 -14.47 13.61
N PHE A 319 -11.68 -13.95 12.39
CA PHE A 319 -12.84 -14.10 11.50
C PHE A 319 -12.46 -14.58 10.10
N ASN A 320 -13.42 -15.21 9.44
CA ASN A 320 -13.30 -15.65 8.06
C ASN A 320 -13.22 -14.45 7.10
N SER A 321 -12.08 -14.27 6.44
CA SER A 321 -11.89 -13.14 5.53
C SER A 321 -12.93 -13.10 4.40
N MET A 322 -13.43 -14.24 3.94
CA MET A 322 -14.45 -14.31 2.88
C MET A 322 -15.84 -13.85 3.35
N SER A 323 -16.09 -13.76 4.65
CA SER A 323 -17.33 -13.19 5.20
C SER A 323 -17.32 -11.67 5.29
N HIS A 324 -16.13 -11.05 5.14
CA HIS A 324 -16.00 -9.60 5.09
C HIS A 324 -16.28 -9.08 3.66
N PRO A 325 -16.95 -7.91 3.48
CA PRO A 325 -17.21 -7.36 2.16
C PRO A 325 -15.97 -7.23 1.27
N LEU A 326 -14.82 -6.82 1.83
CA LEU A 326 -13.54 -6.73 1.09
C LEU A 326 -12.93 -8.10 0.71
N GLY A 327 -13.41 -9.18 1.29
CA GLY A 327 -12.99 -10.56 0.96
C GLY A 327 -13.99 -11.31 0.09
N ASN A 328 -15.08 -10.65 -0.31
CA ASN A 328 -16.11 -11.28 -1.13
C ASN A 328 -15.52 -11.73 -2.48
N PRO A 329 -15.67 -13.03 -2.85
CA PRO A 329 -15.20 -13.53 -4.15
C PRO A 329 -15.76 -12.79 -5.36
N GLY A 330 -16.92 -12.14 -5.23
CA GLY A 330 -17.53 -11.32 -6.27
C GLY A 330 -16.75 -10.04 -6.63
N LEU A 331 -15.80 -9.61 -5.77
CA LEU A 331 -14.92 -8.48 -6.08
C LEU A 331 -13.83 -8.83 -7.10
N ARG A 332 -13.59 -10.14 -7.32
CA ARG A 332 -12.47 -10.60 -8.14
C ARG A 332 -12.64 -10.23 -9.60
N VAL A 333 -11.63 -9.54 -10.12
CA VAL A 333 -11.51 -9.25 -11.56
C VAL A 333 -10.73 -10.37 -12.23
N PRO A 334 -11.27 -10.99 -13.30
CA PRO A 334 -10.57 -12.02 -14.05
C PRO A 334 -9.32 -11.47 -14.74
N VAL A 335 -8.18 -12.15 -14.57
CA VAL A 335 -6.97 -11.85 -15.34
C VAL A 335 -7.15 -12.38 -16.76
N PRO A 336 -6.91 -11.57 -17.81
CA PRO A 336 -6.98 -12.02 -19.19
C PRO A 336 -6.06 -13.23 -19.44
N LYS A 337 -6.51 -14.21 -20.23
CA LYS A 337 -5.72 -15.42 -20.52
C LYS A 337 -4.38 -15.14 -21.22
N SER A 338 -4.26 -14.01 -21.91
CA SER A 338 -3.00 -13.53 -22.52
C SER A 338 -1.89 -13.30 -21.50
N ASP A 339 -2.24 -12.98 -20.25
CA ASP A 339 -1.29 -12.60 -19.20
C ASP A 339 -0.93 -13.80 -18.29
N LEU A 340 -1.63 -14.93 -18.45
CA LEU A 340 -1.37 -16.17 -17.71
C LEU A 340 -0.26 -17.05 -18.32
N GLY A 341 0.33 -16.65 -19.43
CA GLY A 341 1.23 -17.46 -20.28
C GLY A 341 2.72 -17.34 -19.95
N ALA A 342 3.16 -17.06 -18.73
CA ALA A 342 4.58 -16.96 -18.39
C ALA A 342 4.95 -17.30 -16.93
N THR A 343 4.25 -18.24 -16.31
CA THR A 343 4.75 -18.88 -15.09
C THR A 343 5.10 -20.33 -15.41
N HIS A 344 6.34 -20.54 -15.80
CA HIS A 344 7.06 -21.83 -15.71
C HIS A 344 8.33 -21.60 -14.94
#